data_e84b0f501493bccae8ee83ce50f9ef75
#
_entry.id   e84b0f501493bccae8ee83ce50f9ef75
#
_cell.length_a   1.000
_cell.length_b   1.000
_cell.length_c   1.000
_cell.angle_alpha   90.00
_cell.angle_beta   90.00
_cell.angle_gamma   90.00
#
_symmetry.space_group_name_H-M   'P 1'
#
loop_
_entity.id
_entity.type
_entity.pdbx_description
1 polymer ?
#
loop_
_entity_poly.entity_id
_entity_poly.type
_entity_poly.pdbx_seq_one_letter_code
_entity_poly.pdbx_strand_id
1 'polypeptide(L)'
;MRDVIINVSNERHPKGDFMMAKIAVVFWSGSGNTEAMANAVVEGVKKGGAEAELIRVSDFSADRIADCDGVLMGCPACGTEELDETEFEPFFAEAEGKLAGVKVGLFGSYGWGGGMFMESWTERTQAAGANMVADGVTCENEPDDDALARCRDLGAAMAKAAG
;
A
#
# COMPACT_ATOMS: atom_id res chain seq x y z
N MET A 1 -16.63 15.76 -23.38
CA MET A 1 -16.05 15.71 -22.65
C MET A 1 -15.95 15.49 -21.95
N ARG A 2 -16.20 15.34 -22.43
CA ARG A 2 -15.80 15.10 -21.77
C ARG A 2 -15.81 14.81 -21.04
N ASP A 3 -16.12 14.68 -21.34
CA ASP A 3 -15.72 14.45 -20.57
C ASP A 3 -15.79 14.15 -20.05
N VAL A 4 -16.20 14.19 -20.62
CA VAL A 4 -15.89 14.10 -19.99
C VAL A 4 -15.97 13.76 -19.55
N ILE A 5 -16.18 13.54 -19.89
CA ILE A 5 -15.94 13.30 -19.41
C ILE A 5 -16.00 12.69 -19.03
N ILE A 6 -16.21 12.28 -19.28
CA ILE A 6 -16.03 11.76 -18.89
C ILE A 6 -15.97 11.06 -18.34
N ASN A 7 -16.24 10.60 -18.38
CA ASN A 7 -16.03 10.00 -17.75
C ASN A 7 -15.92 9.27 -17.37
N VAL A 8 -16.29 8.79 -17.48
CA VAL A 8 -16.11 8.15 -17.13
C VAL A 8 -15.85 7.42 -16.77
N SER A 9 -16.59 6.86 -16.77
CA SER A 9 -16.44 6.20 -16.36
C SER A 9 -15.90 5.30 -15.88
N ASN A 10 -16.27 4.80 -15.41
CA ASN A 10 -15.61 3.88 -15.08
C ASN A 10 -14.76 3.38 -15.98
N GLU A 11 -15.00 3.49 -16.98
CA GLU A 11 -13.95 3.20 -17.84
C GLU A 11 -12.79 4.08 -17.53
N ARG A 12 -11.60 3.55 -17.69
CA ARG A 12 -10.39 4.23 -17.28
C ARG A 12 -9.98 5.24 -18.37
N HIS A 13 -9.82 6.46 -17.98
CA HIS A 13 -9.35 7.50 -18.88
C HIS A 13 -7.85 7.50 -18.96
N PRO A 14 -7.26 7.97 -20.07
CA PRO A 14 -5.83 8.22 -20.09
C PRO A 14 -5.47 9.20 -19.00
N LYS A 15 -4.37 8.95 -18.33
CA LYS A 15 -3.99 9.78 -17.19
C LYS A 15 -3.73 11.22 -17.57
N GLY A 16 -3.27 11.45 -18.80
CA GLY A 16 -3.05 12.81 -19.27
C GLY A 16 -4.31 13.64 -19.39
N ASP A 17 -5.47 13.00 -19.30
CA ASP A 17 -6.74 13.69 -19.42
C ASP A 17 -7.29 14.09 -18.07
N PHE A 18 -6.44 14.51 -17.16
CA PHE A 18 -6.82 15.04 -15.85
C PHE A 18 -7.21 13.99 -14.84
N MET A 19 -7.20 12.72 -15.23
CA MET A 19 -7.47 11.65 -14.28
C MET A 19 -6.21 11.33 -13.52
N MET A 20 -6.27 11.41 -12.21
CA MET A 20 -5.17 11.03 -11.37
C MET A 20 -5.30 9.55 -11.02
N ALA A 21 -4.17 8.87 -10.91
CA ALA A 21 -4.18 7.48 -10.44
C ALA A 21 -4.72 7.45 -9.01
N LYS A 22 -5.48 6.42 -8.71
CA LYS A 22 -6.08 6.24 -7.39
C LYS A 22 -5.32 5.15 -6.63
N ILE A 23 -4.72 5.53 -5.54
CA ILE A 23 -3.91 4.63 -4.74
C ILE A 23 -4.55 4.46 -3.37
N ALA A 24 -4.79 3.23 -2.96
CA ALA A 24 -5.27 2.94 -1.62
C ALA A 24 -4.07 2.64 -0.73
N VAL A 25 -4.03 3.26 0.44
CA VAL A 25 -3.01 2.99 1.45
C VAL A 25 -3.75 2.35 2.62
N VAL A 26 -3.67 1.02 2.70
CA VAL A 26 -4.43 0.21 3.64
C VAL A 26 -3.51 -0.24 4.75
N PHE A 27 -3.87 0.01 6.00
CA PHE A 27 -2.95 -0.28 7.10
C PHE A 27 -3.66 -0.80 8.34
N TRP A 28 -2.87 -1.48 9.17
CA TRP A 28 -3.22 -1.82 10.54
C TRP A 28 -2.10 -1.32 11.44
N SER A 29 -2.45 -0.77 12.58
CA SER A 29 -1.44 -0.24 13.51
C SER A 29 -1.95 -0.39 14.94
N GLY A 30 -1.12 -0.99 15.78
CA GLY A 30 -1.45 -1.11 17.20
C GLY A 30 -0.81 -0.02 18.03
N SER A 31 0.45 0.28 17.76
CA SER A 31 1.22 1.26 18.54
C SER A 31 1.22 2.67 17.94
N GLY A 32 0.82 2.80 16.69
CA GLY A 32 0.90 4.06 15.96
C GLY A 32 2.12 4.17 15.06
N ASN A 33 3.07 3.25 15.16
CA ASN A 33 4.28 3.32 14.35
C ASN A 33 3.98 3.12 12.87
N THR A 34 3.22 2.08 12.54
CA THR A 34 2.87 1.81 11.14
C THR A 34 1.94 2.89 10.61
N GLU A 35 1.08 3.45 11.46
CA GLU A 35 0.23 4.55 11.04
C GLU A 35 1.05 5.77 10.65
N ALA A 36 2.10 6.08 11.42
CA ALA A 36 3.00 7.19 11.07
C ALA A 36 3.67 6.92 9.72
N MET A 37 4.07 5.68 9.48
CA MET A 37 4.62 5.30 8.18
C MET A 37 3.59 5.48 7.07
N ALA A 38 2.34 5.08 7.33
CA ALA A 38 1.26 5.21 6.35
C ALA A 38 1.03 6.65 5.95
N ASN A 39 1.08 7.57 6.93
CA ASN A 39 0.93 8.99 6.62
C ASN A 39 2.04 9.50 5.72
N ALA A 40 3.27 9.06 5.94
CA ALA A 40 4.39 9.45 5.09
C ALA A 40 4.25 8.87 3.68
N VAL A 41 3.77 7.62 3.59
CA VAL A 41 3.50 7.01 2.28
C VAL A 41 2.48 7.84 1.51
N VAL A 42 1.41 8.28 2.18
CA VAL A 42 0.39 9.12 1.56
C VAL A 42 0.99 10.41 1.03
N GLU A 43 1.89 11.03 1.82
CA GLU A 43 2.56 12.25 1.36
C GLU A 43 3.30 12.01 0.06
N GLY A 44 4.03 10.89 -0.02
CA GLY A 44 4.77 10.55 -1.22
C GLY A 44 3.89 10.31 -2.43
N VAL A 45 2.75 9.64 -2.22
CA VAL A 45 1.79 9.40 -3.31
C VAL A 45 1.29 10.73 -3.88
N LYS A 46 0.88 11.63 -2.98
CA LYS A 46 0.36 12.93 -3.42
C LYS A 46 1.41 13.77 -4.10
N LYS A 47 2.62 13.73 -3.56
CA LYS A 47 3.73 14.49 -4.16
C LYS A 47 4.06 13.97 -5.54
N GLY A 48 3.85 12.69 -5.77
CA GLY A 48 4.07 12.06 -7.07
C GLY A 48 2.95 12.30 -8.07
N GLY A 49 1.89 13.00 -7.66
CA GLY A 49 0.83 13.37 -8.58
C GLY A 49 -0.36 12.42 -8.62
N ALA A 50 -0.50 11.53 -7.65
CA ALA A 50 -1.63 10.61 -7.61
C ALA A 50 -2.52 10.91 -6.41
N GLU A 51 -3.75 10.38 -6.44
CA GLU A 51 -4.65 10.47 -5.30
C GLU A 51 -4.34 9.33 -4.33
N ALA A 52 -4.41 9.63 -3.04
CA ALA A 52 -4.20 8.63 -2.02
C ALA A 52 -5.40 8.59 -1.09
N GLU A 53 -5.90 7.39 -0.84
CA GLU A 53 -6.92 7.19 0.19
C GLU A 53 -6.25 6.40 1.32
N LEU A 54 -6.18 7.02 2.49
CA LEU A 54 -5.63 6.38 3.69
C LEU A 54 -6.78 5.71 4.43
N ILE A 55 -6.70 4.40 4.58
CA ILE A 55 -7.84 3.68 5.11
C ILE A 55 -7.38 2.52 6.01
N ARG A 56 -8.03 2.36 7.16
CA ARG A 56 -7.74 1.24 8.03
C ARG A 56 -8.26 -0.04 7.39
N VAL A 57 -7.52 -1.13 7.63
CA VAL A 57 -7.88 -2.41 7.02
C VAL A 57 -9.31 -2.85 7.39
N SER A 58 -9.78 -2.47 8.57
CA SER A 58 -11.14 -2.82 8.99
C SER A 58 -12.22 -2.14 8.15
N ASP A 59 -11.86 -1.06 7.45
CA ASP A 59 -12.80 -0.31 6.63
C ASP A 59 -12.58 -0.56 5.14
N PHE A 60 -11.70 -1.47 4.77
CA PHE A 60 -11.35 -1.72 3.38
C PHE A 60 -11.65 -3.17 3.02
N SER A 61 -12.35 -3.38 1.91
CA SER A 61 -12.65 -4.71 1.41
C SER A 61 -11.67 -5.07 0.29
N ALA A 62 -11.24 -6.32 0.27
CA ALA A 62 -10.36 -6.80 -0.81
C ALA A 62 -10.99 -6.61 -2.19
N ASP A 63 -12.32 -6.60 -2.26
CA ASP A 63 -13.00 -6.36 -3.53
C ASP A 63 -12.72 -4.98 -4.10
N ARG A 64 -12.38 -4.01 -3.25
CA ARG A 64 -12.08 -2.65 -3.70
C ARG A 64 -10.74 -2.54 -4.41
N ILE A 65 -9.89 -3.54 -4.29
CA ILE A 65 -8.59 -3.53 -4.96
C ILE A 65 -8.75 -3.32 -6.48
N ALA A 66 -9.79 -3.92 -7.06
CA ALA A 66 -10.02 -3.80 -8.50
C ALA A 66 -10.33 -2.37 -8.94
N ASP A 67 -10.75 -1.52 -8.00
CA ASP A 67 -11.08 -0.13 -8.32
C ASP A 67 -9.89 0.81 -8.17
N CYS A 68 -8.74 0.28 -7.76
CA CYS A 68 -7.56 1.09 -7.51
C CYS A 68 -6.53 0.87 -8.60
N ASP A 69 -5.71 1.89 -8.85
CA ASP A 69 -4.58 1.78 -9.78
C ASP A 69 -3.37 1.16 -9.11
N GLY A 70 -3.35 1.15 -7.79
CA GLY A 70 -2.32 0.51 -7.01
C GLY A 70 -2.72 0.46 -5.55
N VAL A 71 -2.10 -0.42 -4.80
CA VAL A 71 -2.41 -0.60 -3.38
C VAL A 71 -1.11 -0.66 -2.59
N LEU A 72 -1.03 0.18 -1.56
CA LEU A 72 0.08 0.15 -0.61
C LEU A 72 -0.48 -0.41 0.69
N MET A 73 0.18 -1.43 1.23
CA MET A 73 -0.32 -2.11 2.41
C MET A 73 0.69 -2.02 3.54
N GLY A 74 0.22 -1.67 4.72
CA GLY A 74 1.07 -1.52 5.89
C GLY A 74 0.57 -2.32 7.07
N CYS A 75 1.48 -3.08 7.68
CA CYS A 75 1.18 -3.88 8.86
C CYS A 75 2.48 -4.13 9.59
N PRO A 76 2.51 -3.96 10.93
CA PRO A 76 3.73 -4.26 11.68
C PRO A 76 3.90 -5.77 11.84
N ALA A 77 5.11 -6.17 12.21
CA ALA A 77 5.35 -7.55 12.62
C ALA A 77 4.59 -7.81 13.91
N CYS A 78 3.83 -8.88 13.94
CA CYS A 78 3.04 -9.27 15.10
C CYS A 78 3.41 -10.70 15.49
N GLY A 79 3.31 -11.02 16.77
CA GLY A 79 3.60 -12.35 17.23
C GLY A 79 4.99 -12.81 16.81
N THR A 80 5.06 -13.90 16.07
CA THR A 80 6.33 -14.48 15.62
C THR A 80 6.59 -14.10 14.16
N GLU A 81 6.84 -12.81 13.91
CA GLU A 81 7.17 -12.33 12.56
C GLU A 81 6.03 -12.54 11.58
N GLU A 82 4.80 -12.32 12.03
CA GLU A 82 3.62 -12.51 11.20
C GLU A 82 2.81 -11.24 11.12
N LEU A 83 1.85 -11.20 10.22
CA LEU A 83 0.91 -10.10 10.13
C LEU A 83 -0.08 -10.18 11.29
N ASP A 84 -0.74 -9.05 11.57
CA ASP A 84 -1.80 -9.06 12.59
C ASP A 84 -2.84 -10.12 12.23
N GLU A 85 -3.11 -11.03 13.16
CA GLU A 85 -3.97 -12.17 12.85
C GLU A 85 -5.45 -11.87 13.04
N THR A 86 -5.80 -10.75 13.66
CA THR A 86 -7.20 -10.45 13.94
C THR A 86 -7.90 -9.75 12.79
N GLU A 87 -7.20 -8.85 12.10
CA GLU A 87 -7.80 -8.05 11.03
C GLU A 87 -7.02 -8.11 9.74
N PHE A 88 -5.69 -8.00 9.80
CA PHE A 88 -4.90 -7.88 8.59
C PHE A 88 -4.71 -9.22 7.87
N GLU A 89 -4.39 -10.27 8.60
CA GLU A 89 -4.19 -11.57 7.95
C GLU A 89 -5.46 -12.05 7.25
N PRO A 90 -6.67 -11.94 7.86
CA PRO A 90 -7.89 -12.34 7.14
C PRO A 90 -8.11 -11.49 5.88
N PHE A 91 -7.83 -10.19 5.95
CA PHE A 91 -7.92 -9.33 4.77
C PHE A 91 -6.93 -9.76 3.70
N PHE A 92 -5.67 -9.99 4.10
CA PHE A 92 -4.64 -10.31 3.12
C PHE A 92 -4.88 -11.67 2.47
N ALA A 93 -5.41 -12.63 3.24
CA ALA A 93 -5.73 -13.93 2.68
C ALA A 93 -6.76 -13.81 1.55
N GLU A 94 -7.73 -12.91 1.70
CA GLU A 94 -8.67 -12.62 0.62
C GLU A 94 -8.00 -11.88 -0.52
N ALA A 95 -7.15 -10.91 -0.17
CA ALA A 95 -6.49 -10.08 -1.16
C ALA A 95 -5.57 -10.90 -2.05
N GLU A 96 -4.96 -11.97 -1.51
CA GLU A 96 -4.05 -12.80 -2.31
C GLU A 96 -4.70 -13.28 -3.61
N GLY A 97 -5.98 -13.56 -3.59
CA GLY A 97 -6.68 -14.00 -4.79
C GLY A 97 -7.02 -12.89 -5.77
N LYS A 98 -6.70 -11.65 -5.42
CA LYS A 98 -7.08 -10.50 -6.22
C LYS A 98 -5.90 -9.62 -6.62
N LEU A 99 -4.67 -10.07 -6.34
CA LEU A 99 -3.48 -9.25 -6.57
C LEU A 99 -2.79 -9.48 -7.90
N ALA A 100 -3.24 -10.45 -8.70
CA ALA A 100 -2.56 -10.73 -9.97
C ALA A 100 -2.57 -9.49 -10.85
N GLY A 101 -1.39 -9.03 -11.24
CA GLY A 101 -1.24 -7.85 -12.08
C GLY A 101 -1.40 -6.51 -11.36
N VAL A 102 -1.68 -6.54 -10.07
CA VAL A 102 -1.89 -5.30 -9.30
C VAL A 102 -0.54 -4.74 -8.85
N LYS A 103 -0.40 -3.41 -8.93
CA LYS A 103 0.81 -2.74 -8.44
C LYS A 103 0.72 -2.60 -6.93
N VAL A 104 1.74 -3.09 -6.23
CA VAL A 104 1.70 -3.20 -4.78
C VAL A 104 3.00 -2.68 -4.18
N GLY A 105 2.88 -2.05 -3.01
CA GLY A 105 4.01 -1.71 -2.16
C GLY A 105 3.67 -2.09 -0.73
N LEU A 106 4.67 -2.42 0.05
CA LEU A 106 4.49 -2.90 1.42
C LEU A 106 5.34 -2.09 2.38
N PHE A 107 4.83 -1.90 3.60
CA PHE A 107 5.60 -1.22 4.65
C PHE A 107 5.12 -1.69 6.03
N GLY A 108 5.97 -1.47 7.03
CA GLY A 108 5.58 -1.82 8.39
C GLY A 108 6.74 -1.74 9.37
N SER A 109 6.42 -1.57 10.64
CA SER A 109 7.42 -1.51 11.71
C SER A 109 7.59 -2.89 12.35
N TYR A 110 8.69 -3.06 13.08
CA TYR A 110 8.92 -4.29 13.84
C TYR A 110 9.65 -3.93 15.14
N GLY A 111 9.50 -4.80 16.17
CA GLY A 111 10.17 -4.59 17.43
C GLY A 111 11.41 -5.47 17.60
N TRP A 112 11.43 -6.61 16.92
CA TRP A 112 12.54 -7.54 16.96
C TRP A 112 12.43 -8.44 15.72
N GLY A 113 13.40 -9.32 15.53
CA GLY A 113 13.36 -10.24 14.39
C GLY A 113 14.00 -9.70 13.12
N GLY A 114 14.53 -8.47 13.16
CA GLY A 114 15.29 -7.93 12.04
C GLY A 114 14.49 -7.63 10.79
N GLY A 115 13.16 -7.55 10.91
CA GLY A 115 12.32 -7.23 9.77
C GLY A 115 12.03 -8.42 8.87
N MET A 116 12.27 -9.64 9.32
CA MET A 116 12.07 -10.83 8.49
C MET A 116 10.63 -11.04 8.07
N PHE A 117 9.66 -10.48 8.83
CA PHE A 117 8.26 -10.58 8.45
C PHE A 117 8.02 -10.00 7.05
N MET A 118 8.80 -9.00 6.68
CA MET A 118 8.63 -8.35 5.38
C MET A 118 9.11 -9.25 4.25
N GLU A 119 10.12 -10.10 4.50
CA GLU A 119 10.57 -11.03 3.48
C GLU A 119 9.48 -12.04 3.15
N SER A 120 8.87 -12.62 4.18
CA SER A 120 7.78 -13.57 3.99
C SER A 120 6.58 -12.92 3.33
N TRP A 121 6.25 -11.70 3.75
CA TRP A 121 5.12 -10.98 3.18
C TRP A 121 5.36 -10.65 1.72
N THR A 122 6.57 -10.22 1.39
CA THR A 122 6.94 -9.93 0.00
C THR A 122 6.81 -11.19 -0.85
N GLU A 123 7.28 -12.33 -0.35
CA GLU A 123 7.19 -13.58 -1.08
C GLU A 123 5.73 -13.97 -1.34
N ARG A 124 4.87 -13.84 -0.32
CA ARG A 124 3.45 -14.13 -0.50
C ARG A 124 2.82 -13.21 -1.54
N THR A 125 3.20 -11.95 -1.49
CA THR A 125 2.64 -10.95 -2.41
C THR A 125 3.07 -11.24 -3.84
N GLN A 126 4.32 -11.56 -4.04
CA GLN A 126 4.83 -11.90 -5.37
C GLN A 126 4.22 -13.21 -5.87
N ALA A 127 4.07 -14.19 -4.99
CA ALA A 127 3.45 -15.46 -5.37
C ALA A 127 2.00 -15.28 -5.78
N ALA A 128 1.34 -14.24 -5.29
CA ALA A 128 -0.03 -13.92 -5.70
C ALA A 128 -0.10 -13.23 -7.06
N GLY A 129 1.03 -12.95 -7.69
CA GLY A 129 1.08 -12.34 -9.01
C GLY A 129 1.14 -10.83 -9.01
N ALA A 130 1.36 -10.22 -7.85
CA ALA A 130 1.41 -8.77 -7.75
C ALA A 130 2.70 -8.22 -8.35
N ASN A 131 2.64 -6.99 -8.83
CA ASN A 131 3.81 -6.26 -9.32
C ASN A 131 4.30 -5.34 -8.21
N MET A 132 5.39 -5.74 -7.54
CA MET A 132 5.97 -4.91 -6.50
C MET A 132 6.63 -3.70 -7.14
N VAL A 133 6.22 -2.49 -6.74
CA VAL A 133 6.77 -1.27 -7.33
C VAL A 133 8.11 -0.89 -6.73
N ALA A 134 8.44 -1.42 -5.56
CA ALA A 134 9.71 -1.17 -4.89
C ALA A 134 9.83 -2.17 -3.74
N ASP A 135 11.00 -2.23 -3.13
CA ASP A 135 11.21 -3.07 -1.95
C ASP A 135 10.34 -2.57 -0.80
N GLY A 136 9.92 -3.49 0.04
CA GLY A 136 9.15 -3.14 1.23
C GLY A 136 9.97 -2.25 2.16
N VAL A 137 9.29 -1.31 2.83
CA VAL A 137 9.96 -0.39 3.77
C VAL A 137 9.68 -0.87 5.18
N THR A 138 10.76 -1.07 5.95
CA THR A 138 10.63 -1.45 7.36
C THR A 138 11.41 -0.49 8.24
N CYS A 139 11.01 -0.42 9.50
CA CYS A 139 11.79 0.30 10.49
C CYS A 139 11.60 -0.39 11.83
N GLU A 140 12.60 -0.25 12.69
CA GLU A 140 12.54 -0.82 14.04
C GLU A 140 11.87 0.20 14.96
N ASN A 141 10.77 -0.23 15.59
CA ASN A 141 10.01 0.60 16.54
C ASN A 141 9.50 1.88 15.88
N GLU A 142 9.70 3.03 16.51
CA GLU A 142 9.18 4.29 16.01
C GLU A 142 9.97 4.73 14.77
N PRO A 143 9.29 5.11 13.67
CA PRO A 143 10.02 5.52 12.49
C PRO A 143 10.77 6.83 12.71
N ASP A 144 12.04 6.82 12.31
CA ASP A 144 12.87 8.03 12.36
C ASP A 144 12.74 8.76 11.02
N ASP A 145 13.48 9.86 10.89
CA ASP A 145 13.40 10.68 9.67
C ASP A 145 13.79 9.90 8.43
N ASP A 146 14.76 9.00 8.55
CA ASP A 146 15.18 8.18 7.41
C ASP A 146 14.07 7.22 6.99
N ALA A 147 13.43 6.57 7.97
CA ALA A 147 12.34 5.65 7.67
C ALA A 147 11.16 6.38 7.03
N LEU A 148 10.84 7.58 7.53
CA LEU A 148 9.75 8.35 6.96
C LEU A 148 10.09 8.80 5.53
N ALA A 149 11.35 9.14 5.28
CA ALA A 149 11.77 9.50 3.92
C ALA A 149 11.63 8.30 2.97
N ARG A 150 11.99 7.11 3.44
CA ARG A 150 11.83 5.90 2.61
C ARG A 150 10.36 5.60 2.35
N CYS A 151 9.49 5.90 3.32
CA CYS A 151 8.05 5.74 3.11
C CYS A 151 7.53 6.71 2.06
N ARG A 152 8.00 7.96 2.09
CA ARG A 152 7.62 8.93 1.05
C ARG A 152 8.11 8.47 -0.31
N ASP A 153 9.32 7.92 -0.36
CA ASP A 153 9.87 7.40 -1.63
C ASP A 153 9.03 6.24 -2.16
N LEU A 154 8.56 5.37 -1.26
CA LEU A 154 7.69 4.27 -1.65
C LEU A 154 6.39 4.79 -2.27
N GLY A 155 5.79 5.80 -1.63
CA GLY A 155 4.58 6.42 -2.16
C GLY A 155 4.80 7.05 -3.52
N ALA A 156 5.93 7.75 -3.68
CA ALA A 156 6.26 8.37 -4.97
C ALA A 156 6.50 7.31 -6.04
N ALA A 157 7.15 6.20 -5.68
CA ALA A 157 7.38 5.11 -6.63
C ALA A 157 6.05 4.52 -7.11
N MET A 158 5.09 4.39 -6.20
CA MET A 158 3.76 3.89 -6.57
C MET A 158 3.05 4.87 -7.51
N ALA A 159 3.11 6.16 -7.20
CA ALA A 159 2.46 7.16 -8.05
C ALA A 159 3.05 7.12 -9.45
N LYS A 160 4.36 6.96 -9.56
CA LYS A 160 5.02 6.89 -10.86
C LYS A 160 4.63 5.62 -11.61
N ALA A 161 4.57 4.49 -10.91
CA ALA A 161 4.23 3.22 -11.54
C ALA A 161 2.79 3.20 -12.02
N ALA A 162 1.89 3.84 -11.27
CA ALA A 162 0.46 3.83 -11.58
C ALA A 162 0.06 4.92 -12.58
N GLY A 163 0.88 5.94 -12.73
CA GLY A 163 0.61 7.09 -13.60
C GLY A 163 1.02 6.92 -15.05
#